data_e5c741f07171368e7dc3c7602fb5f6b5
#
_entry.id   e5c741f07171368e7dc3c7602fb5f6b5
#
_cell.length_a   1.000
_cell.length_b   1.000
_cell.length_c   1.000
_cell.angle_alpha   90.00
_cell.angle_beta   90.00
_cell.angle_gamma   90.00
#
_symmetry.space_group_name_H-M   'P 1'
#
loop_
_entity.id
_entity.type
_entity.pdbx_description
1 polymer ?
#
loop_
_entity_poly.entity_id
_entity_poly.type
_entity_poly.pdbx_seq_one_letter_code
_entity_poly.pdbx_strand_id
1 'polypeptide(L)' 'SGLLENLRLFRVPPAEQYAIVLKSNYGEIGGDIWKGFSVIRGSGGKIKLPGHYLLSVLNK' A
#
# COMPACT_ATOMS: atom_id res chain seq x y z
N SER A 1 3.01 12.62 2.90
CA SER A 1 4.43 12.49 2.93
C SER A 1 4.90 11.09 2.59
N GLY A 2 5.02 10.17 3.55
CA GLY A 2 5.56 8.85 3.24
C GLY A 2 4.65 7.94 2.42
N LEU A 3 3.37 8.23 2.34
CA LEU A 3 2.42 7.37 1.66
C LEU A 3 2.74 7.22 0.16
N LEU A 4 2.81 8.34 -0.55
CA LEU A 4 3.10 8.29 -2.00
C LEU A 4 4.50 7.77 -2.27
N GLU A 5 5.45 8.13 -1.43
CA GLU A 5 6.81 7.65 -1.57
C GLU A 5 6.90 6.14 -1.50
N ASN A 6 6.20 5.53 -0.54
CA ASN A 6 6.14 4.08 -0.43
C ASN A 6 5.44 3.43 -1.63
N LEU A 7 4.34 4.03 -2.09
CA LEU A 7 3.62 3.48 -3.23
C LEU A 7 4.49 3.49 -4.49
N ARG A 8 5.26 4.56 -4.69
CA ARG A 8 6.19 4.64 -5.82
C ARG A 8 7.34 3.66 -5.68
N LEU A 9 7.89 3.54 -4.47
CA LEU A 9 8.98 2.62 -4.19
C LEU A 9 8.60 1.19 -4.54
N PHE A 10 7.38 0.78 -4.19
CA PHE A 10 6.89 -0.55 -4.47
C PHE A 10 6.31 -0.68 -5.88
N ARG A 11 6.42 0.36 -6.70
CA ARG A 11 6.00 0.38 -8.10
C ARG A 11 4.52 0.07 -8.29
N VAL A 12 3.70 0.56 -7.36
CA VAL A 12 2.24 0.43 -7.48
C VAL A 12 1.76 1.27 -8.66
N PRO A 13 0.95 0.71 -9.57
CA PRO A 13 0.46 1.49 -10.73
C PRO A 13 -0.39 2.68 -10.28
N PRO A 14 -0.41 3.77 -11.07
CA PRO A 14 -1.12 5.00 -10.68
C PRO A 14 -2.58 4.82 -10.31
N ALA A 15 -3.32 3.98 -11.03
CA ALA A 15 -4.74 3.76 -10.72
C ALA A 15 -4.90 3.13 -9.35
N GLU A 16 -4.01 2.19 -9.00
CA GLU A 16 -4.04 1.55 -7.69
C GLU A 16 -3.57 2.51 -6.60
N GLN A 17 -2.58 3.37 -6.90
CA GLN A 17 -2.16 4.39 -5.96
C GLN A 17 -3.32 5.28 -5.57
N TYR A 18 -4.10 5.73 -6.56
CA TYR A 18 -5.25 6.58 -6.30
C TYR A 18 -6.26 5.90 -5.39
N ALA A 19 -6.59 4.65 -5.69
CA ALA A 19 -7.53 3.87 -4.88
C ALA A 19 -7.01 3.70 -3.44
N ILE A 20 -5.72 3.42 -3.28
CA ILE A 20 -5.11 3.22 -1.97
C ILE A 20 -5.14 4.52 -1.16
N VAL A 21 -4.82 5.64 -1.80
CA VAL A 21 -4.85 6.94 -1.13
C VAL A 21 -6.25 7.21 -0.58
N LEU A 22 -7.27 7.00 -1.40
CA LEU A 22 -8.66 7.24 -0.97
C LEU A 22 -9.10 6.28 0.12
N LYS A 23 -8.86 4.98 -0.06
CA LYS A 23 -9.32 3.96 0.87
C LYS A 23 -8.62 4.03 2.22
N SER A 24 -7.38 4.49 2.25
CA SER A 24 -6.63 4.65 3.50
C SER A 24 -6.83 6.02 4.13
N ASN A 25 -7.67 6.86 3.53
CA ASN A 25 -7.86 8.24 3.93
C ASN A 25 -6.51 8.95 4.08
N TYR A 26 -5.73 8.93 2.99
CA TYR A 26 -4.39 9.55 2.93
C TYR A 26 -3.42 8.96 3.96
N GLY A 27 -3.63 7.68 4.32
CA GLY A 27 -2.76 6.99 5.25
C GLY A 27 -3.12 7.18 6.71
N GLU A 28 -4.32 7.73 7.00
CA GLU A 28 -4.71 8.07 8.36
C GLU A 28 -5.61 7.05 9.04
N ILE A 29 -6.27 6.18 8.26
CA ILE A 29 -7.22 5.23 8.83
C ILE A 29 -6.49 3.99 9.35
N GLY A 30 -6.57 3.77 10.66
CA GLY A 30 -6.27 2.52 11.33
C GLY A 30 -4.83 2.01 11.28
N GLY A 31 -3.98 2.60 10.49
CA GLY A 31 -2.59 2.16 10.37
C GLY A 31 -2.38 0.90 9.53
N ASP A 32 -3.44 0.34 8.94
CA ASP A 32 -3.33 -0.90 8.15
C ASP A 32 -2.45 -0.74 6.93
N ILE A 33 -2.48 0.43 6.29
CA ILE A 33 -1.62 0.68 5.13
C ILE A 33 -0.14 0.62 5.53
N TRP A 34 0.21 1.14 6.70
CA TRP A 34 1.60 1.15 7.17
C TRP A 34 2.07 -0.24 7.55
N LYS A 35 1.19 -1.05 8.14
CA LYS A 35 1.48 -2.47 8.39
C LYS A 35 1.68 -3.21 7.08
N GLY A 36 0.86 -2.91 6.09
CA GLY A 36 0.99 -3.49 4.75
C GLY A 36 2.34 -3.19 4.12
N PHE A 37 2.79 -1.95 4.23
CA PHE A 37 4.13 -1.58 3.72
C PHE A 37 5.22 -2.39 4.41
N SER A 38 5.12 -2.58 5.72
CA SER A 38 6.10 -3.38 6.46
C SER A 38 6.13 -4.83 5.98
N VAL A 39 4.96 -5.41 5.73
CA VAL A 39 4.86 -6.78 5.22
C VAL A 39 5.52 -6.88 3.84
N ILE A 40 5.26 -5.92 2.96
CA ILE A 40 5.88 -5.92 1.63
C ILE A 40 7.40 -5.85 1.74
N ARG A 41 7.90 -4.92 2.56
CA ARG A 41 9.35 -4.78 2.76
C ARG A 41 9.97 -6.05 3.31
N GLY A 42 9.30 -6.68 4.28
CA GLY A 42 9.82 -7.88 4.91
C GLY A 42 9.66 -9.15 4.09
N SER A 43 8.94 -9.08 2.97
CA SER A 43 8.66 -10.27 2.17
C SER A 43 9.85 -10.71 1.30
N GLY A 44 10.87 -9.85 1.14
CA GLY A 44 12.00 -10.18 0.28
C GLY A 44 11.61 -10.34 -1.17
N GLY A 45 10.65 -9.55 -1.63
CA GLY A 45 10.18 -9.57 -3.02
C GLY A 45 9.17 -10.66 -3.33
N LYS A 46 8.67 -11.36 -2.33
CA LYS A 46 7.70 -12.45 -2.56
C LYS A 46 6.31 -11.95 -2.89
N ILE A 47 5.98 -10.72 -2.48
CA ILE A 47 4.69 -10.12 -2.83
C ILE A 47 4.85 -9.48 -4.21
N LYS A 48 4.31 -10.13 -5.24
CA LYS A 48 4.52 -9.73 -6.64
C LYS A 48 3.59 -8.62 -7.09
N LEU A 49 2.43 -8.47 -6.44
CA LEU A 49 1.45 -7.45 -6.78
C LEU A 49 1.15 -6.63 -5.53
N PRO A 50 2.07 -5.73 -5.13
CA PRO A 50 1.91 -4.98 -3.88
C PRO A 50 0.64 -4.15 -3.82
N GLY A 51 0.23 -3.52 -4.93
CA GLY A 51 -0.99 -2.75 -4.97
C GLY A 51 -2.23 -3.59 -4.69
N HIS A 52 -2.30 -4.77 -5.29
CA HIS A 52 -3.38 -5.72 -5.03
C HIS A 52 -3.41 -6.15 -3.57
N TYR A 53 -2.23 -6.44 -3.03
CA TYR A 53 -2.11 -6.83 -1.63
C TYR A 53 -2.63 -5.71 -0.71
N LEU A 54 -2.17 -4.47 -0.94
CA LEU A 54 -2.57 -3.34 -0.11
C LEU A 54 -4.07 -3.08 -0.20
N LEU A 55 -4.65 -3.17 -1.40
CA LEU A 55 -6.10 -3.01 -1.55
C LEU A 55 -6.86 -4.11 -0.81
N SER A 56 -6.37 -5.34 -0.80
CA SER A 56 -7.01 -6.42 -0.06
C SER A 56 -6.99 -6.16 1.44
N VAL A 57 -5.90 -5.60 1.94
CA VAL A 57 -5.78 -5.23 3.36
C VAL A 57 -6.80 -4.14 3.70
N LEU A 58 -6.91 -3.13 2.85
CA LEU A 58 -7.79 -1.99 3.10
C LEU A 58 -9.27 -2.34 2.94
N ASN A 59 -9.60 -3.38 2.18
CA ASN A 59 -10.98 -3.77 1.91
C ASN A 59 -11.57 -4.76 2.93
N LYS A 60 -10.83 -5.09 3.97
CA LYS A 60 -11.32 -6.00 5.01
C LYS A 60 -12.36 -5.39 5.94
#